data_c36326d0aaccaef37a1f12d78e5dd774
#
_entry.id   c36326d0aaccaef37a1f12d78e5dd774
#
_cell.length_a   1.000
_cell.length_b   1.000
_cell.length_c   1.000
_cell.angle_alpha   90.00
_cell.angle_beta   90.00
_cell.angle_gamma   90.00
#
_symmetry.space_group_name_H-M   'P 1'
#
loop_
_entity.id
_entity.type
_entity.pdbx_description
1 polymer ?
#
loop_
_entity_poly.entity_id
_entity_poly.type
_entity_poly.pdbx_seq_one_letter_code
_entity_poly.pdbx_strand_id
1 'polypeptide(L)'
;MRILITGGAGFIGHNVTRILEEQGHTCVVVDSFTNYGFIPQQEIKFLSTARLKRFNSQVINADIRDTTRMYNLFKELQPDTVIHLASFPRQKVVSDDPIAGSEVMTTGLINLLECSKHSDVKKFVYISSSMVYGEFTEGLFDGINEYVDCRPIGQYGIMKYMGEKLVADYTRQGCFAHTIIRPSAVYGPWDVEDRVVSKFMLAAMRGEVLKVKGANEVLDFTYVEDTAMGIAQAATSDSADNKIYNITRSSEAEYTLLDAAKLAISITGKGTIDVQDKDIAFPTRGRLSITSAVMDFGYNPKVNVEDGFARYYEWFSTTPFWIKKLK
;
A
#
# COMPACT_ATOMS: atom_id res chain seq x y z
N MET A 1 -22.01 1.43 7.12
CA MET A 1 -21.84 0.39 6.08
C MET A 1 -21.13 -0.81 6.70
N ARG A 2 -21.37 -2.01 6.16
CA ARG A 2 -20.57 -3.21 6.44
C ARG A 2 -19.47 -3.31 5.41
N ILE A 3 -18.23 -3.31 5.86
CA ILE A 3 -17.05 -3.25 4.97
C ILE A 3 -16.20 -4.49 5.21
N LEU A 4 -15.97 -5.26 4.15
CA LEU A 4 -15.02 -6.37 4.15
C LEU A 4 -13.66 -5.89 3.68
N ILE A 5 -12.63 -6.08 4.48
CA ILE A 5 -11.27 -5.59 4.20
C ILE A 5 -10.32 -6.79 4.08
N THR A 6 -9.94 -7.18 2.88
CA THR A 6 -8.94 -8.23 2.69
C THR A 6 -7.53 -7.65 2.79
N GLY A 7 -6.63 -8.35 3.48
CA GLY A 7 -5.31 -7.81 3.83
C GLY A 7 -5.37 -6.73 4.92
N GLY A 8 -6.48 -6.68 5.67
CA GLY A 8 -6.71 -5.65 6.68
C GLY A 8 -5.80 -5.73 7.92
N ALA A 9 -5.10 -6.84 8.16
CA ALA A 9 -4.04 -6.94 9.16
C ALA A 9 -2.65 -6.55 8.62
N GLY A 10 -2.56 -6.17 7.34
CA GLY A 10 -1.34 -5.69 6.69
C GLY A 10 -0.93 -4.28 7.12
N PHE A 11 0.19 -3.78 6.55
CA PHE A 11 0.76 -2.47 6.87
C PHE A 11 -0.20 -1.29 6.59
N ILE A 12 -0.80 -1.22 5.42
CA ILE A 12 -1.79 -0.19 5.09
C ILE A 12 -3.15 -0.56 5.70
N GLY A 13 -3.53 -1.84 5.60
CA GLY A 13 -4.85 -2.34 5.94
C GLY A 13 -5.28 -2.06 7.39
N HIS A 14 -4.39 -2.25 8.36
CA HIS A 14 -4.74 -2.01 9.77
C HIS A 14 -5.03 -0.53 10.08
N ASN A 15 -4.39 0.41 9.36
CA ASN A 15 -4.70 1.83 9.47
C ASN A 15 -6.04 2.16 8.80
N VAL A 16 -6.33 1.57 7.61
CA VAL A 16 -7.64 1.72 6.94
C VAL A 16 -8.75 1.19 7.83
N THR A 17 -8.58 -0.01 8.41
CA THR A 17 -9.56 -0.63 9.31
C THR A 17 -9.85 0.27 10.51
N ARG A 18 -8.80 0.76 11.19
CA ARG A 18 -8.94 1.68 12.34
C ARG A 18 -9.70 2.96 11.98
N ILE A 19 -9.32 3.61 10.87
CA ILE A 19 -9.96 4.86 10.44
C ILE A 19 -11.45 4.64 10.14
N LEU A 20 -11.81 3.56 9.46
CA LEU A 20 -13.20 3.25 9.15
C LEU A 20 -14.01 2.91 10.41
N GLU A 21 -13.44 2.23 11.40
CA GLU A 21 -14.06 2.02 12.70
C GLU A 21 -14.32 3.35 13.43
N GLU A 22 -13.32 4.24 13.46
CA GLU A 22 -13.44 5.57 14.07
C GLU A 22 -14.52 6.43 13.39
N GLN A 23 -14.80 6.16 12.11
CA GLN A 23 -15.89 6.77 11.34
C GLN A 23 -17.26 6.08 11.57
N GLY A 24 -17.33 5.05 12.41
CA GLY A 24 -18.57 4.35 12.76
C GLY A 24 -19.01 3.27 11.77
N HIS A 25 -18.10 2.78 10.89
CA HIS A 25 -18.39 1.67 10.02
C HIS A 25 -18.17 0.32 10.72
N THR A 26 -18.95 -0.70 10.30
CA THR A 26 -18.75 -2.08 10.76
C THR A 26 -17.77 -2.78 9.82
N CYS A 27 -16.56 -3.01 10.28
CA CYS A 27 -15.51 -3.65 9.49
C CYS A 27 -15.33 -5.13 9.85
N VAL A 28 -15.04 -5.95 8.87
CA VAL A 28 -14.56 -7.33 9.03
C VAL A 28 -13.29 -7.48 8.21
N VAL A 29 -12.23 -7.94 8.87
CA VAL A 29 -10.91 -8.15 8.26
C VAL A 29 -10.75 -9.60 7.86
N VAL A 30 -10.31 -9.86 6.63
CA VAL A 30 -9.86 -11.17 6.15
C VAL A 30 -8.37 -11.07 5.83
N ASP A 31 -7.54 -11.90 6.47
CA ASP A 31 -6.10 -11.93 6.25
C ASP A 31 -5.57 -13.36 6.40
N SER A 32 -4.64 -13.77 5.55
CA SER A 32 -4.00 -15.10 5.63
C SER A 32 -2.78 -15.11 6.53
N PHE A 33 -2.31 -13.95 6.97
CA PHE A 33 -1.07 -13.78 7.75
C PHE A 33 0.16 -14.41 7.08
N THR A 34 0.16 -14.46 5.74
CA THR A 34 1.25 -15.07 4.97
C THR A 34 2.54 -14.29 5.16
N ASN A 35 3.62 -15.00 5.51
CA ASN A 35 4.98 -14.47 5.46
C ASN A 35 5.59 -14.77 4.10
N TYR A 36 5.97 -13.73 3.37
CA TYR A 36 6.57 -13.84 2.04
C TYR A 36 8.09 -14.15 2.07
N GLY A 37 8.56 -14.85 3.08
CA GLY A 37 9.87 -15.50 3.13
C GLY A 37 11.08 -14.62 3.46
N PHE A 38 11.03 -13.30 3.23
CA PHE A 38 12.17 -12.40 3.44
C PHE A 38 12.19 -11.70 4.79
N ILE A 39 11.08 -11.75 5.51
CA ILE A 39 10.96 -11.06 6.78
C ILE A 39 11.19 -12.08 7.90
N PRO A 40 12.08 -11.80 8.86
CA PRO A 40 12.30 -12.68 10.00
C PRO A 40 10.99 -13.01 10.74
N GLN A 41 10.79 -14.27 11.07
CA GLN A 41 9.55 -14.74 11.71
C GLN A 41 9.20 -13.97 12.99
N GLN A 42 10.21 -13.58 13.76
CA GLN A 42 10.01 -12.77 14.98
C GLN A 42 9.46 -11.39 14.67
N GLU A 43 9.91 -10.76 13.58
CA GLU A 43 9.44 -9.45 13.15
C GLU A 43 7.99 -9.52 12.65
N ILE A 44 7.65 -10.51 11.82
CA ILE A 44 6.27 -10.73 11.37
C ILE A 44 5.34 -10.97 12.55
N LYS A 45 5.73 -11.83 13.50
CA LYS A 45 4.93 -12.08 14.70
C LYS A 45 4.71 -10.82 15.53
N PHE A 46 5.77 -10.03 15.73
CA PHE A 46 5.67 -8.75 16.43
C PHE A 46 4.72 -7.78 15.71
N LEU A 47 4.94 -7.54 14.41
CA LEU A 47 4.15 -6.59 13.62
C LEU A 47 2.68 -7.02 13.53
N SER A 48 2.39 -8.30 13.25
CA SER A 48 1.01 -8.79 13.16
C SER A 48 0.29 -8.61 14.49
N THR A 49 0.92 -9.00 15.61
CA THR A 49 0.32 -8.83 16.95
C THR A 49 0.07 -7.36 17.28
N ALA A 50 1.01 -6.48 16.93
CA ALA A 50 0.92 -5.06 17.23
C ALA A 50 -0.14 -4.35 16.37
N ARG A 51 -0.22 -4.70 15.07
CA ARG A 51 -1.25 -4.15 14.16
C ARG A 51 -2.65 -4.54 14.59
N LEU A 52 -2.86 -5.81 15.00
CA LEU A 52 -4.17 -6.30 15.49
C LEU A 52 -4.67 -5.59 16.74
N LYS A 53 -3.79 -5.01 17.55
CA LYS A 53 -4.17 -4.22 18.73
C LYS A 53 -4.64 -2.78 18.42
N ARG A 54 -4.56 -2.36 17.17
CA ARG A 54 -4.87 -0.99 16.74
C ARG A 54 -6.32 -0.80 16.30
N PHE A 55 -7.08 -1.86 16.20
CA PHE A 55 -8.50 -1.86 15.83
C PHE A 55 -9.24 -2.98 16.56
N ASN A 56 -10.57 -2.92 16.58
CA ASN A 56 -11.44 -3.87 17.31
C ASN A 56 -12.25 -4.78 16.40
N SER A 57 -12.23 -4.55 15.07
CA SER A 57 -12.98 -5.34 14.09
C SER A 57 -12.67 -6.81 14.17
N GLN A 58 -13.67 -7.64 13.85
CA GLN A 58 -13.49 -9.07 13.70
C GLN A 58 -12.41 -9.38 12.66
N VAL A 59 -11.50 -10.29 13.01
CA VAL A 59 -10.45 -10.77 12.11
C VAL A 59 -10.68 -12.25 11.82
N ILE A 60 -10.78 -12.58 10.54
CA ILE A 60 -10.97 -13.92 10.03
C ILE A 60 -9.68 -14.35 9.34
N ASN A 61 -9.03 -15.40 9.87
CA ASN A 61 -7.89 -16.00 9.21
C ASN A 61 -8.39 -16.85 8.03
N ALA A 62 -8.18 -16.34 6.81
CA ALA A 62 -8.55 -17.05 5.59
C ALA A 62 -7.73 -16.54 4.40
N ASP A 63 -7.53 -17.43 3.42
CA ASP A 63 -6.85 -17.11 2.16
C ASP A 63 -7.91 -16.75 1.10
N ILE A 64 -7.68 -15.65 0.39
CA ILE A 64 -8.57 -15.19 -0.68
C ILE A 64 -8.65 -16.18 -1.86
N ARG A 65 -7.72 -17.13 -1.96
CA ARG A 65 -7.70 -18.19 -2.96
C ARG A 65 -8.67 -19.34 -2.63
N ASP A 66 -9.08 -19.46 -1.37
CA ASP A 66 -10.07 -20.47 -0.94
C ASP A 66 -11.48 -20.03 -1.35
N THR A 67 -11.91 -20.51 -2.53
CA THR A 67 -13.20 -20.15 -3.15
C THR A 67 -14.38 -20.50 -2.25
N THR A 68 -14.38 -21.68 -1.65
CA THR A 68 -15.47 -22.14 -0.78
C THR A 68 -15.56 -21.28 0.47
N ARG A 69 -14.42 -20.99 1.10
CA ARG A 69 -14.37 -20.15 2.29
C ARG A 69 -14.82 -18.73 2.00
N MET A 70 -14.33 -18.12 0.91
CA MET A 70 -14.74 -16.77 0.51
C MET A 70 -16.23 -16.69 0.21
N TYR A 71 -16.77 -17.61 -0.59
CA TYR A 71 -18.19 -17.65 -0.89
C TYR A 71 -19.07 -17.71 0.37
N ASN A 72 -18.72 -18.60 1.33
CA ASN A 72 -19.46 -18.72 2.58
C ASN A 72 -19.36 -17.43 3.42
N LEU A 73 -18.19 -16.80 3.50
CA LEU A 73 -18.02 -15.54 4.21
C LEU A 73 -18.83 -14.40 3.61
N PHE A 74 -18.84 -14.25 2.29
CA PHE A 74 -19.66 -13.22 1.63
C PHE A 74 -21.15 -13.44 1.86
N LYS A 75 -21.60 -14.70 1.80
CA LYS A 75 -23.00 -15.06 2.09
C LYS A 75 -23.39 -14.78 3.54
N GLU A 76 -22.48 -15.00 4.51
CA GLU A 76 -22.70 -14.75 5.93
C GLU A 76 -22.67 -13.24 6.23
N LEU A 77 -21.65 -12.56 5.74
CA LEU A 77 -21.35 -11.17 6.10
C LEU A 77 -22.19 -10.14 5.33
N GLN A 78 -22.60 -10.47 4.09
CA GLN A 78 -23.33 -9.55 3.19
C GLN A 78 -22.69 -8.14 3.20
N PRO A 79 -21.44 -7.98 2.77
CA PRO A 79 -20.77 -6.68 2.83
C PRO A 79 -21.36 -5.70 1.81
N ASP A 80 -21.53 -4.43 2.21
CA ASP A 80 -21.92 -3.36 1.30
C ASP A 80 -20.74 -2.95 0.40
N THR A 81 -19.53 -2.94 0.99
CA THR A 81 -18.29 -2.54 0.33
C THR A 81 -17.18 -3.54 0.61
N VAL A 82 -16.39 -3.84 -0.41
CA VAL A 82 -15.15 -4.63 -0.31
C VAL A 82 -13.95 -3.72 -0.55
N ILE A 83 -12.97 -3.73 0.36
CA ILE A 83 -11.68 -3.06 0.16
C ILE A 83 -10.60 -4.15 0.04
N HIS A 84 -10.04 -4.28 -1.16
CA HIS A 84 -9.10 -5.34 -1.47
C HIS A 84 -7.64 -4.86 -1.39
N LEU A 85 -7.01 -5.10 -0.22
CA LEU A 85 -5.58 -4.82 0.02
C LEU A 85 -4.71 -6.10 0.01
N ALA A 86 -5.33 -7.30 0.11
CA ALA A 86 -4.59 -8.56 0.08
C ALA A 86 -3.84 -8.71 -1.25
N SER A 87 -2.53 -8.82 -1.19
CA SER A 87 -1.66 -8.87 -2.37
C SER A 87 -0.24 -9.27 -1.99
N PHE A 88 0.54 -9.72 -2.94
CA PHE A 88 2.00 -9.64 -2.80
C PHE A 88 2.41 -8.16 -2.77
N PRO A 89 3.23 -7.74 -1.80
CA PRO A 89 3.33 -6.32 -1.45
C PRO A 89 4.25 -5.49 -2.35
N ARG A 90 5.02 -6.09 -3.30
CA ARG A 90 6.02 -5.37 -4.11
C ARG A 90 6.67 -6.24 -5.19
N GLN A 91 7.33 -5.56 -6.15
CA GLN A 91 8.01 -6.17 -7.30
C GLN A 91 8.96 -7.31 -6.89
N LYS A 92 9.87 -7.08 -5.94
CA LYS A 92 10.84 -8.11 -5.54
C LYS A 92 10.18 -9.40 -5.10
N VAL A 93 9.15 -9.32 -4.26
CA VAL A 93 8.45 -10.51 -3.72
C VAL A 93 7.75 -11.30 -4.83
N VAL A 94 7.16 -10.59 -5.81
CA VAL A 94 6.54 -11.24 -6.97
C VAL A 94 7.60 -11.86 -7.89
N SER A 95 8.73 -11.17 -8.10
CA SER A 95 9.81 -11.70 -8.95
C SER A 95 10.49 -12.94 -8.35
N ASP A 96 10.53 -13.04 -7.04
CA ASP A 96 11.13 -14.19 -6.35
C ASP A 96 10.20 -15.43 -6.37
N ASP A 97 8.87 -15.23 -6.40
CA ASP A 97 7.86 -16.29 -6.57
C ASP A 97 6.69 -15.80 -7.43
N PRO A 98 6.84 -15.78 -8.77
CA PRO A 98 5.82 -15.26 -9.67
C PRO A 98 4.58 -16.15 -9.77
N ILE A 99 4.70 -17.44 -9.47
CA ILE A 99 3.56 -18.37 -9.50
C ILE A 99 2.64 -18.06 -8.32
N ALA A 100 3.16 -18.08 -7.09
CA ALA A 100 2.37 -17.71 -5.92
C ALA A 100 1.87 -16.26 -5.99
N GLY A 101 2.66 -15.34 -6.59
CA GLY A 101 2.25 -13.97 -6.87
C GLY A 101 1.00 -13.91 -7.76
N SER A 102 0.98 -14.68 -8.86
CA SER A 102 -0.15 -14.73 -9.79
C SER A 102 -1.38 -15.38 -9.15
N GLU A 103 -1.21 -16.43 -8.36
CA GLU A 103 -2.32 -17.06 -7.64
C GLU A 103 -3.04 -16.08 -6.71
N VAL A 104 -2.28 -15.30 -5.94
CA VAL A 104 -2.87 -14.31 -5.02
C VAL A 104 -3.44 -13.12 -5.76
N MET A 105 -2.65 -12.53 -6.70
CA MET A 105 -2.99 -11.24 -7.32
C MET A 105 -3.99 -11.37 -8.47
N THR A 106 -4.13 -12.55 -9.06
CA THR A 106 -5.05 -12.83 -10.17
C THR A 106 -6.17 -13.75 -9.74
N THR A 107 -5.87 -15.00 -9.39
CA THR A 107 -6.89 -16.00 -9.02
C THR A 107 -7.64 -15.56 -7.77
N GLY A 108 -6.92 -15.09 -6.74
CA GLY A 108 -7.54 -14.56 -5.52
C GLY A 108 -8.42 -13.34 -5.78
N LEU A 109 -8.00 -12.43 -6.66
CA LEU A 109 -8.81 -11.28 -7.06
C LEU A 109 -10.09 -11.74 -7.79
N ILE A 110 -9.99 -12.60 -8.79
CA ILE A 110 -11.16 -13.11 -9.52
C ILE A 110 -12.15 -13.78 -8.57
N ASN A 111 -11.66 -14.57 -7.61
CA ASN A 111 -12.51 -15.19 -6.60
C ASN A 111 -13.30 -14.16 -5.79
N LEU A 112 -12.68 -13.07 -5.36
CA LEU A 112 -13.38 -11.99 -4.63
C LEU A 112 -14.37 -11.23 -5.52
N LEU A 113 -14.05 -11.02 -6.79
CA LEU A 113 -14.95 -10.36 -7.74
C LEU A 113 -16.21 -11.22 -7.99
N GLU A 114 -16.05 -12.54 -8.16
CA GLU A 114 -17.18 -13.47 -8.27
C GLU A 114 -18.02 -13.51 -6.98
N CYS A 115 -17.36 -13.57 -5.80
CA CYS A 115 -18.08 -13.50 -4.54
C CYS A 115 -18.85 -12.18 -4.39
N SER A 116 -18.25 -11.06 -4.78
CA SER A 116 -18.88 -9.73 -4.73
C SER A 116 -20.11 -9.64 -5.64
N LYS A 117 -19.99 -10.16 -6.87
CA LYS A 117 -21.08 -10.22 -7.85
C LYS A 117 -22.30 -11.02 -7.33
N HIS A 118 -22.05 -12.12 -6.62
CA HIS A 118 -23.10 -13.01 -6.11
C HIS A 118 -23.65 -12.64 -4.71
N SER A 119 -23.15 -11.55 -4.11
CA SER A 119 -23.53 -11.12 -2.75
C SER A 119 -24.01 -9.66 -2.68
N ASP A 120 -24.48 -9.11 -3.79
CA ASP A 120 -25.03 -7.75 -3.91
C ASP A 120 -24.11 -6.65 -3.33
N VAL A 121 -22.79 -6.84 -3.41
CA VAL A 121 -21.82 -5.81 -3.05
C VAL A 121 -22.11 -4.56 -3.89
N LYS A 122 -22.13 -3.38 -3.25
CA LYS A 122 -22.40 -2.12 -3.95
C LYS A 122 -21.13 -1.51 -4.53
N LYS A 123 -19.99 -1.67 -3.82
CA LYS A 123 -18.73 -1.05 -4.19
C LYS A 123 -17.53 -1.95 -3.93
N PHE A 124 -16.63 -2.03 -4.92
CA PHE A 124 -15.36 -2.75 -4.82
C PHE A 124 -14.18 -1.78 -4.95
N VAL A 125 -13.43 -1.59 -3.87
CA VAL A 125 -12.24 -0.74 -3.83
C VAL A 125 -10.99 -1.59 -4.03
N TYR A 126 -10.32 -1.39 -5.15
CA TYR A 126 -9.10 -2.13 -5.51
C TYR A 126 -7.85 -1.32 -5.25
N ILE A 127 -6.93 -1.86 -4.44
CA ILE A 127 -5.65 -1.21 -4.20
C ILE A 127 -4.63 -1.68 -5.24
N SER A 128 -4.43 -0.82 -6.22
CA SER A 128 -3.45 -0.95 -7.30
C SER A 128 -2.06 -0.44 -6.83
N SER A 129 -1.32 0.21 -7.70
CA SER A 129 0.01 0.77 -7.42
C SER A 129 0.43 1.78 -8.48
N SER A 130 1.27 2.75 -8.13
CA SER A 130 1.97 3.61 -9.10
C SER A 130 2.86 2.84 -10.09
N MET A 131 3.21 1.60 -9.80
CA MET A 131 3.99 0.73 -10.71
C MET A 131 3.26 0.39 -12.03
N VAL A 132 1.95 0.68 -12.12
CA VAL A 132 1.19 0.49 -13.36
C VAL A 132 1.58 1.49 -14.45
N TYR A 133 2.12 2.65 -14.07
CA TYR A 133 2.53 3.67 -15.03
C TYR A 133 3.79 3.27 -15.84
N GLY A 134 4.67 2.45 -15.26
CA GLY A 134 5.98 2.12 -15.84
C GLY A 134 6.96 3.28 -15.69
N GLU A 135 7.72 3.60 -16.77
CA GLU A 135 8.62 4.76 -16.79
C GLU A 135 7.84 6.07 -16.79
N PHE A 136 8.14 6.94 -15.84
CA PHE A 136 7.58 8.29 -15.84
C PHE A 136 8.31 9.13 -16.89
N THR A 137 7.56 9.66 -17.84
CA THR A 137 8.10 10.56 -18.85
C THR A 137 8.28 11.96 -18.27
N GLU A 138 9.37 12.62 -18.62
CA GLU A 138 9.63 14.02 -18.21
C GLU A 138 8.55 14.97 -18.75
N GLY A 139 8.27 16.04 -18.00
CA GLY A 139 7.53 17.20 -18.51
C GLY A 139 6.10 17.41 -18.02
N LEU A 140 5.64 16.67 -17.02
CA LEU A 140 4.34 16.94 -16.40
C LEU A 140 4.54 17.81 -15.13
N PHE A 141 4.35 19.11 -15.26
CA PHE A 141 4.54 20.10 -14.16
C PHE A 141 3.77 19.74 -12.88
N ASP A 142 2.58 19.14 -13.02
CA ASP A 142 1.71 18.77 -11.88
C ASP A 142 1.83 17.30 -11.47
N GLY A 143 2.82 16.58 -12.01
CA GLY A 143 2.98 15.14 -11.81
C GLY A 143 2.08 14.29 -12.72
N ILE A 144 2.29 12.97 -12.67
CA ILE A 144 1.54 11.99 -13.47
C ILE A 144 0.10 11.89 -12.92
N ASN A 145 -0.89 12.14 -13.75
CA ASN A 145 -2.31 11.96 -13.42
C ASN A 145 -2.83 10.57 -13.84
N GLU A 146 -4.06 10.26 -13.48
CA GLU A 146 -4.67 8.95 -13.69
C GLU A 146 -5.00 8.62 -15.14
N TYR A 147 -5.00 9.63 -16.04
CA TYR A 147 -5.35 9.50 -17.46
C TYR A 147 -4.15 9.17 -18.36
N VAL A 148 -2.94 9.16 -17.80
CA VAL A 148 -1.74 8.76 -18.54
C VAL A 148 -1.78 7.27 -18.87
N ASP A 149 -1.34 6.91 -20.08
CA ASP A 149 -1.25 5.52 -20.52
C ASP A 149 -0.37 4.69 -19.58
N CYS A 150 -0.95 3.63 -19.04
CA CYS A 150 -0.22 2.70 -18.19
C CYS A 150 0.62 1.76 -19.04
N ARG A 151 1.93 1.72 -18.78
CA ARG A 151 2.91 0.83 -19.44
C ARG A 151 3.76 0.12 -18.39
N PRO A 152 3.14 -0.78 -17.59
CA PRO A 152 3.82 -1.38 -16.44
C PRO A 152 5.07 -2.15 -16.84
N ILE A 153 6.12 -1.99 -16.03
CA ILE A 153 7.36 -2.75 -16.10
C ILE A 153 7.45 -3.67 -14.89
N GLY A 154 7.81 -4.93 -15.14
CA GLY A 154 7.89 -5.98 -14.12
C GLY A 154 6.54 -6.60 -13.76
N GLN A 155 6.61 -7.84 -13.30
CA GLN A 155 5.43 -8.70 -13.08
C GLN A 155 4.43 -8.10 -12.09
N TYR A 156 4.90 -7.44 -11.02
CA TYR A 156 4.03 -6.81 -10.03
C TYR A 156 3.17 -5.69 -10.64
N GLY A 157 3.78 -4.79 -11.40
CA GLY A 157 3.08 -3.71 -12.09
C GLY A 157 2.07 -4.24 -13.12
N ILE A 158 2.48 -5.25 -13.89
CA ILE A 158 1.62 -5.92 -14.88
C ILE A 158 0.41 -6.55 -14.20
N MET A 159 0.60 -7.32 -13.11
CA MET A 159 -0.50 -7.96 -12.39
C MET A 159 -1.44 -6.93 -11.73
N LYS A 160 -0.91 -5.82 -11.20
CA LYS A 160 -1.73 -4.73 -10.67
C LYS A 160 -2.58 -4.09 -11.76
N TYR A 161 -2.00 -3.81 -12.92
CA TYR A 161 -2.74 -3.23 -14.04
C TYR A 161 -3.80 -4.19 -14.62
N MET A 162 -3.47 -5.48 -14.72
CA MET A 162 -4.46 -6.50 -15.09
C MET A 162 -5.62 -6.53 -14.09
N GLY A 163 -5.33 -6.42 -12.78
CA GLY A 163 -6.36 -6.34 -11.75
C GLY A 163 -7.29 -5.14 -11.94
N GLU A 164 -6.76 -3.96 -12.31
CA GLU A 164 -7.58 -2.78 -12.65
C GLU A 164 -8.56 -3.08 -13.80
N LYS A 165 -8.08 -3.77 -14.85
CA LYS A 165 -8.92 -4.12 -16.01
C LYS A 165 -10.00 -5.13 -15.66
N LEU A 166 -9.68 -6.13 -14.83
CA LEU A 166 -10.66 -7.09 -14.33
C LEU A 166 -11.77 -6.40 -13.53
N VAL A 167 -11.40 -5.57 -12.55
CA VAL A 167 -12.36 -4.83 -11.71
C VAL A 167 -13.28 -3.95 -12.57
N ALA A 168 -12.71 -3.20 -13.52
CA ALA A 168 -13.46 -2.34 -14.41
C ALA A 168 -14.42 -3.13 -15.32
N ASP A 169 -14.04 -4.35 -15.75
CA ASP A 169 -14.89 -5.19 -16.56
C ASP A 169 -16.12 -5.72 -15.79
N TYR A 170 -15.95 -6.11 -14.51
CA TYR A 170 -17.10 -6.48 -13.67
C TYR A 170 -18.07 -5.31 -13.46
N THR A 171 -17.56 -4.08 -13.31
CA THR A 171 -18.41 -2.89 -13.26
C THR A 171 -19.14 -2.66 -14.58
N ARG A 172 -18.46 -2.81 -15.73
CA ARG A 172 -19.10 -2.73 -17.05
C ARG A 172 -20.23 -3.77 -17.23
N GLN A 173 -20.13 -4.92 -16.57
CA GLN A 173 -21.19 -5.93 -16.54
C GLN A 173 -22.33 -5.59 -15.56
N GLY A 174 -22.26 -4.47 -14.86
CA GLY A 174 -23.29 -4.02 -13.90
C GLY A 174 -23.25 -4.70 -12.55
N CYS A 175 -22.12 -5.32 -12.16
CA CYS A 175 -22.03 -6.08 -10.91
C CYS A 175 -21.98 -5.17 -9.67
N PHE A 176 -21.14 -4.12 -9.70
CA PHE A 176 -20.92 -3.16 -8.61
C PHE A 176 -20.22 -1.91 -9.15
N ALA A 177 -20.23 -0.81 -8.40
CA ALA A 177 -19.34 0.32 -8.64
C ALA A 177 -17.90 -0.02 -8.19
N HIS A 178 -16.89 0.52 -8.88
CA HIS A 178 -15.51 0.33 -8.44
C HIS A 178 -14.84 1.65 -8.04
N THR A 179 -13.79 1.55 -7.23
CA THR A 179 -12.81 2.60 -7.06
C THR A 179 -11.42 1.98 -7.10
N ILE A 180 -10.55 2.49 -7.94
CA ILE A 180 -9.17 2.01 -8.07
C ILE A 180 -8.23 3.02 -7.44
N ILE A 181 -7.37 2.58 -6.53
CA ILE A 181 -6.41 3.42 -5.82
C ILE A 181 -4.99 3.04 -6.23
N ARG A 182 -4.19 4.03 -6.63
CA ARG A 182 -2.78 3.90 -6.99
C ARG A 182 -1.89 4.59 -5.96
N PRO A 183 -1.49 3.94 -4.86
CA PRO A 183 -0.54 4.50 -3.90
C PRO A 183 0.88 4.44 -4.44
N SER A 184 1.78 5.31 -3.90
CA SER A 184 3.21 5.29 -4.17
C SER A 184 4.02 5.40 -2.89
N ALA A 185 5.17 4.72 -2.84
CA ALA A 185 6.21 4.81 -1.82
C ALA A 185 5.71 4.98 -0.37
N VAL A 186 4.67 4.22 0.00
CA VAL A 186 4.07 4.29 1.34
C VAL A 186 5.06 3.82 2.39
N TYR A 187 5.23 4.61 3.46
CA TYR A 187 6.15 4.34 4.58
C TYR A 187 5.56 4.79 5.92
N GLY A 188 6.12 4.32 7.02
CA GLY A 188 5.75 4.75 8.38
C GLY A 188 5.78 3.62 9.41
N PRO A 189 5.37 3.90 10.64
CA PRO A 189 5.28 2.92 11.73
C PRO A 189 4.52 1.66 11.33
N TRP A 190 4.98 0.53 11.84
CA TRP A 190 4.41 -0.80 11.60
C TRP A 190 4.71 -1.40 10.22
N ASP A 191 5.57 -0.77 9.41
CA ASP A 191 6.11 -1.39 8.19
C ASP A 191 7.22 -2.38 8.53
N VAL A 192 7.56 -3.23 7.56
CA VAL A 192 8.66 -4.21 7.69
C VAL A 192 10.03 -3.54 7.47
N GLU A 193 11.07 -4.10 8.09
CA GLU A 193 12.46 -3.60 7.94
C GLU A 193 12.92 -3.57 6.48
N ASP A 194 12.46 -4.51 5.66
CA ASP A 194 12.92 -4.66 4.27
C ASP A 194 12.32 -3.63 3.28
N ARG A 195 11.93 -2.43 3.75
CA ARG A 195 11.50 -1.29 2.93
C ARG A 195 12.57 -0.21 2.90
N VAL A 196 12.61 0.59 1.84
CA VAL A 196 13.70 1.56 1.62
C VAL A 196 13.84 2.55 2.78
N VAL A 197 12.75 3.16 3.24
CA VAL A 197 12.80 4.13 4.36
C VAL A 197 13.18 3.43 5.67
N SER A 198 12.62 2.24 5.95
CA SER A 198 12.98 1.44 7.13
C SER A 198 14.46 1.08 7.13
N LYS A 199 14.98 0.62 5.98
CA LYS A 199 16.39 0.27 5.82
C LYS A 199 17.29 1.47 6.09
N PHE A 200 16.99 2.64 5.51
CA PHE A 200 17.79 3.84 5.73
C PHE A 200 17.74 4.27 7.19
N MET A 201 16.57 4.31 7.79
CA MET A 201 16.41 4.71 9.19
C MET A 201 17.15 3.76 10.13
N LEU A 202 16.98 2.45 10.00
CA LEU A 202 17.63 1.46 10.87
C LEU A 202 19.15 1.42 10.68
N ALA A 203 19.64 1.49 9.43
CA ALA A 203 21.07 1.58 9.16
C ALA A 203 21.68 2.85 9.77
N ALA A 204 21.02 4.00 9.61
CA ALA A 204 21.47 5.25 10.21
C ALA A 204 21.47 5.17 11.75
N MET A 205 20.42 4.62 12.38
CA MET A 205 20.37 4.43 13.85
C MET A 205 21.50 3.54 14.37
N ARG A 206 21.94 2.53 13.58
CA ARG A 206 23.08 1.66 13.92
C ARG A 206 24.44 2.29 13.61
N GLY A 207 24.49 3.43 12.91
CA GLY A 207 25.73 4.02 12.41
C GLY A 207 26.35 3.25 11.24
N GLU A 208 25.53 2.46 10.52
CA GLU A 208 25.94 1.64 9.38
C GLU A 208 25.94 2.43 8.07
N VAL A 209 26.38 1.77 6.98
CA VAL A 209 26.38 2.34 5.63
C VAL A 209 25.00 2.21 5.01
N LEU A 210 24.41 3.32 4.57
CA LEU A 210 23.16 3.38 3.81
C LEU A 210 23.49 3.17 2.32
N LYS A 211 23.08 2.02 1.77
CA LYS A 211 23.28 1.70 0.35
C LYS A 211 22.16 2.31 -0.48
N VAL A 212 22.47 3.33 -1.27
CA VAL A 212 21.54 4.09 -2.11
C VAL A 212 21.69 3.66 -3.55
N LYS A 213 20.75 2.83 -4.04
CA LYS A 213 20.73 2.37 -5.44
C LYS A 213 19.95 3.35 -6.30
N GLY A 214 20.65 4.07 -7.19
CA GLY A 214 20.04 5.11 -8.02
C GLY A 214 19.79 6.39 -7.21
N ALA A 215 20.84 7.13 -6.91
CA ALA A 215 20.81 8.33 -6.05
C ALA A 215 19.75 9.35 -6.49
N ASN A 216 19.57 9.53 -7.79
CA ASN A 216 18.65 10.51 -8.39
C ASN A 216 17.23 9.97 -8.62
N GLU A 217 16.93 8.71 -8.24
CA GLU A 217 15.59 8.17 -8.38
C GLU A 217 14.62 8.86 -7.43
N VAL A 218 13.61 9.50 -7.97
CA VAL A 218 12.56 10.21 -7.24
C VAL A 218 11.48 9.24 -6.78
N LEU A 219 11.03 9.36 -5.54
CA LEU A 219 9.86 8.64 -5.02
C LEU A 219 8.87 9.62 -4.39
N ASP A 220 7.59 9.46 -4.71
CA ASP A 220 6.51 10.17 -4.03
C ASP A 220 6.25 9.50 -2.66
N PHE A 221 7.09 9.86 -1.67
CA PHE A 221 7.04 9.30 -0.32
C PHE A 221 5.75 9.73 0.39
N THR A 222 4.91 8.77 0.71
CA THR A 222 3.62 9.02 1.35
C THR A 222 3.54 8.36 2.72
N TYR A 223 3.22 9.13 3.76
CA TYR A 223 3.04 8.59 5.09
C TYR A 223 1.81 7.68 5.17
N VAL A 224 1.93 6.56 5.87
CA VAL A 224 0.92 5.49 5.84
C VAL A 224 -0.47 5.94 6.30
N GLU A 225 -0.57 6.84 7.27
CA GLU A 225 -1.87 7.33 7.74
C GLU A 225 -2.56 8.22 6.71
N ASP A 226 -1.81 9.02 5.93
CA ASP A 226 -2.37 9.80 4.83
C ASP A 226 -2.89 8.87 3.71
N THR A 227 -2.11 7.84 3.36
CA THR A 227 -2.58 6.82 2.41
C THR A 227 -3.85 6.13 2.88
N ALA A 228 -3.89 5.71 4.14
CA ALA A 228 -5.04 5.03 4.72
C ALA A 228 -6.29 5.93 4.78
N MET A 229 -6.11 7.22 5.11
CA MET A 229 -7.18 8.21 5.08
C MET A 229 -7.75 8.37 3.67
N GLY A 230 -6.91 8.51 2.65
CA GLY A 230 -7.38 8.62 1.26
C GLY A 230 -8.13 7.37 0.79
N ILE A 231 -7.68 6.17 1.17
CA ILE A 231 -8.39 4.91 0.88
C ILE A 231 -9.76 4.90 1.58
N ALA A 232 -9.84 5.27 2.86
CA ALA A 232 -11.08 5.29 3.61
C ALA A 232 -12.08 6.31 3.03
N GLN A 233 -11.63 7.52 2.70
CA GLN A 233 -12.44 8.55 2.04
C GLN A 233 -12.97 8.09 0.69
N ALA A 234 -12.13 7.53 -0.17
CA ALA A 234 -12.54 7.01 -1.47
C ALA A 234 -13.54 5.84 -1.35
N ALA A 235 -13.35 4.96 -0.35
CA ALA A 235 -14.23 3.82 -0.11
C ALA A 235 -15.63 4.23 0.35
N THR A 236 -15.75 5.37 1.01
CA THR A 236 -17.01 5.86 1.61
C THR A 236 -17.69 6.97 0.80
N SER A 237 -17.06 7.45 -0.28
CA SER A 237 -17.57 8.54 -1.13
C SER A 237 -18.19 8.00 -2.42
N ASP A 238 -19.44 8.34 -2.70
CA ASP A 238 -20.11 8.01 -3.97
C ASP A 238 -19.46 8.78 -5.15
N SER A 239 -18.84 9.94 -4.89
CA SER A 239 -18.11 10.70 -5.91
C SER A 239 -16.90 9.94 -6.48
N ALA A 240 -16.43 8.92 -5.76
CA ALA A 240 -15.30 8.08 -6.16
C ALA A 240 -15.72 6.86 -7.01
N ASP A 241 -17.01 6.68 -7.29
CA ASP A 241 -17.52 5.53 -8.03
C ASP A 241 -17.08 5.57 -9.49
N ASN A 242 -16.60 4.40 -9.93
CA ASN A 242 -16.14 4.14 -11.30
C ASN A 242 -14.95 5.02 -11.73
N LYS A 243 -14.08 5.37 -10.77
CA LYS A 243 -12.92 6.22 -10.99
C LYS A 243 -11.62 5.61 -10.45
N ILE A 244 -10.52 6.17 -10.89
CA ILE A 244 -9.15 5.82 -10.50
C ILE A 244 -8.54 7.03 -9.81
N TYR A 245 -7.76 6.81 -8.74
CA TYR A 245 -7.12 7.88 -7.99
C TYR A 245 -5.69 7.55 -7.59
N ASN A 246 -4.81 8.52 -7.78
CA ASN A 246 -3.53 8.54 -7.09
C ASN A 246 -3.76 8.98 -5.63
N ILE A 247 -3.30 8.17 -4.69
CA ILE A 247 -3.36 8.50 -3.27
C ILE A 247 -1.92 8.53 -2.74
N THR A 248 -1.32 9.69 -2.84
CA THR A 248 0.07 9.97 -2.51
C THR A 248 0.22 11.31 -1.81
N ARG A 249 1.43 11.64 -1.38
CA ARG A 249 1.74 12.97 -0.81
C ARG A 249 1.70 14.07 -1.85
N SER A 250 2.15 13.77 -3.08
CA SER A 250 2.28 14.76 -4.17
C SER A 250 3.07 16.00 -3.75
N SER A 251 4.23 15.79 -3.10
CA SER A 251 5.07 16.89 -2.64
C SER A 251 5.57 17.74 -3.80
N GLU A 252 5.52 19.08 -3.67
CA GLU A 252 6.14 19.99 -4.65
C GLU A 252 7.66 19.82 -4.67
N ALA A 253 8.28 19.60 -3.52
CA ALA A 253 9.67 19.21 -3.43
C ALA A 253 9.80 17.72 -3.74
N GLU A 254 10.42 17.39 -4.85
CA GLU A 254 10.74 16.01 -5.19
C GLU A 254 11.86 15.49 -4.30
N TYR A 255 11.63 14.33 -3.67
CA TYR A 255 12.63 13.66 -2.84
C TYR A 255 13.26 12.51 -3.62
N THR A 256 14.58 12.59 -3.80
CA THR A 256 15.37 11.49 -4.34
C THR A 256 15.66 10.44 -3.26
N LEU A 257 16.10 9.26 -3.67
CA LEU A 257 16.60 8.24 -2.72
C LEU A 257 17.80 8.76 -1.93
N LEU A 258 18.65 9.62 -2.52
CA LEU A 258 19.77 10.25 -1.83
C LEU A 258 19.28 11.22 -0.74
N ASP A 259 18.24 12.01 -1.04
CA ASP A 259 17.67 12.95 -0.05
C ASP A 259 17.03 12.21 1.11
N ALA A 260 16.32 11.10 0.85
CA ALA A 260 15.78 10.24 1.88
C ALA A 260 16.87 9.64 2.79
N ALA A 261 18.01 9.23 2.22
CA ALA A 261 19.13 8.72 3.00
C ALA A 261 19.80 9.84 3.83
N LYS A 262 20.01 11.03 3.25
CA LYS A 262 20.52 12.20 3.97
C LYS A 262 19.59 12.61 5.12
N LEU A 263 18.28 12.58 4.89
CA LEU A 263 17.29 12.90 5.92
C LEU A 263 17.36 11.91 7.09
N ALA A 264 17.47 10.61 6.81
CA ALA A 264 17.63 9.60 7.87
C ALA A 264 18.90 9.85 8.70
N ILE A 265 20.02 10.21 8.06
CA ILE A 265 21.28 10.56 8.76
C ILE A 265 21.12 11.84 9.57
N SER A 266 20.47 12.88 9.04
CA SER A 266 20.29 14.14 9.76
C SER A 266 19.47 13.99 11.04
N ILE A 267 18.44 13.12 11.00
CA ILE A 267 17.60 12.83 12.17
C ILE A 267 18.34 12.00 13.22
N THR A 268 19.15 11.03 12.80
CA THR A 268 19.83 10.10 13.71
C THR A 268 21.20 10.60 14.18
N GLY A 269 21.81 11.52 13.44
CA GLY A 269 23.18 12.00 13.64
C GLY A 269 24.25 10.96 13.31
N LYS A 270 23.94 9.85 12.63
CA LYS A 270 24.82 8.71 12.41
C LYS A 270 24.66 8.10 11.01
N GLY A 271 25.66 7.31 10.61
CA GLY A 271 25.68 6.58 9.35
C GLY A 271 26.47 7.30 8.25
N THR A 272 26.74 6.57 7.17
CA THR A 272 27.40 7.08 5.96
C THR A 272 26.64 6.59 4.73
N ILE A 273 26.83 7.22 3.58
CA ILE A 273 26.12 6.87 2.34
C ILE A 273 27.11 6.20 1.36
N ASP A 274 26.67 5.08 0.80
CA ASP A 274 27.28 4.40 -0.34
C ASP A 274 26.31 4.46 -1.53
N VAL A 275 26.67 5.24 -2.55
CA VAL A 275 25.84 5.39 -3.77
C VAL A 275 26.19 4.27 -4.74
N GLN A 276 25.19 3.55 -5.17
CA GLN A 276 25.28 2.44 -6.12
C GLN A 276 24.43 2.72 -7.36
N ASP A 277 24.72 1.98 -8.45
CA ASP A 277 23.94 2.07 -9.68
C ASP A 277 22.47 1.74 -9.46
N LYS A 278 21.61 2.31 -10.31
CA LYS A 278 20.17 2.03 -10.32
C LYS A 278 19.90 0.55 -10.58
N ASP A 279 18.95 0.01 -9.85
CA ASP A 279 18.40 -1.31 -10.12
C ASP A 279 17.46 -1.24 -11.34
N ILE A 280 17.88 -1.83 -12.46
CA ILE A 280 17.14 -1.81 -13.74
C ILE A 280 15.77 -2.52 -13.68
N ALA A 281 15.51 -3.30 -12.64
CA ALA A 281 14.21 -3.95 -12.43
C ALA A 281 13.11 -2.95 -12.00
N PHE A 282 13.49 -1.72 -11.68
CA PHE A 282 12.53 -0.68 -11.29
C PHE A 282 12.50 0.46 -12.32
N PRO A 283 11.29 0.88 -12.76
CA PRO A 283 11.14 2.04 -13.62
C PRO A 283 11.56 3.32 -12.88
N THR A 284 11.98 4.33 -13.63
CA THR A 284 12.10 5.72 -13.13
C THR A 284 10.73 6.23 -12.76
N ARG A 285 10.62 6.80 -11.57
CA ARG A 285 9.37 7.33 -11.02
C ARG A 285 9.52 8.81 -10.73
N GLY A 286 8.43 9.44 -10.36
CA GLY A 286 8.37 10.84 -10.02
C GLY A 286 7.10 11.14 -9.22
N ARG A 287 6.75 12.41 -9.17
CA ARG A 287 5.57 12.92 -8.51
C ARG A 287 4.29 12.46 -9.22
N LEU A 288 3.25 12.19 -8.44
CA LEU A 288 1.90 11.89 -8.91
C LEU A 288 0.95 13.04 -8.60
N SER A 289 0.07 13.37 -9.53
CA SER A 289 -1.01 14.33 -9.28
C SER A 289 -2.11 13.69 -8.46
N ILE A 290 -2.59 14.41 -7.44
CA ILE A 290 -3.73 14.00 -6.59
C ILE A 290 -4.96 14.87 -6.82
N THR A 291 -4.95 15.68 -7.86
CA THR A 291 -5.99 16.68 -8.14
C THR A 291 -7.39 16.05 -8.16
N SER A 292 -7.55 14.89 -8.81
CA SER A 292 -8.82 14.16 -8.85
C SER A 292 -9.33 13.79 -7.44
N ALA A 293 -8.46 13.28 -6.59
CA ALA A 293 -8.81 12.90 -5.22
C ALA A 293 -9.17 14.12 -4.33
N VAL A 294 -8.46 15.23 -4.51
CA VAL A 294 -8.76 16.50 -3.82
C VAL A 294 -10.14 17.02 -4.23
N MET A 295 -10.44 17.04 -5.52
CA MET A 295 -11.69 17.60 -6.05
C MET A 295 -12.91 16.73 -5.71
N ASP A 296 -12.78 15.40 -5.80
CA ASP A 296 -13.93 14.51 -5.69
C ASP A 296 -14.31 14.18 -4.22
N PHE A 297 -13.34 14.05 -3.32
CA PHE A 297 -13.61 13.70 -1.91
C PHE A 297 -12.72 14.40 -0.89
N GLY A 298 -12.04 15.47 -1.27
CA GLY A 298 -11.30 16.34 -0.35
C GLY A 298 -10.05 15.68 0.24
N TYR A 299 -9.39 14.75 -0.49
CA TYR A 299 -8.13 14.17 -0.04
C TYR A 299 -7.09 15.24 0.22
N ASN A 300 -6.51 15.23 1.40
CA ASN A 300 -5.53 16.25 1.81
C ASN A 300 -4.49 15.60 2.73
N PRO A 301 -3.39 15.08 2.17
CA PRO A 301 -2.31 14.48 2.96
C PRO A 301 -1.69 15.52 3.90
N LYS A 302 -1.52 15.18 5.17
CA LYS A 302 -1.14 16.11 6.25
C LYS A 302 0.33 16.03 6.64
N VAL A 303 0.96 14.87 6.44
CA VAL A 303 2.31 14.61 6.95
C VAL A 303 3.32 14.87 5.84
N ASN A 304 4.18 15.89 6.01
CA ASN A 304 5.30 16.10 5.10
C ASN A 304 6.38 15.01 5.30
N VAL A 305 7.35 14.95 4.40
CA VAL A 305 8.35 13.86 4.40
C VAL A 305 9.23 13.92 5.64
N GLU A 306 9.64 15.11 6.06
CA GLU A 306 10.49 15.34 7.22
C GLU A 306 9.78 14.90 8.52
N ASP A 307 8.56 15.35 8.73
CA ASP A 307 7.76 14.97 9.88
C ASP A 307 7.47 13.46 9.89
N GLY A 308 7.20 12.88 8.74
CA GLY A 308 6.98 11.44 8.60
C GLY A 308 8.22 10.62 8.99
N PHE A 309 9.41 11.05 8.56
CA PHE A 309 10.67 10.43 8.95
C PHE A 309 10.95 10.60 10.44
N ALA A 310 10.69 11.78 11.00
CA ALA A 310 10.85 12.03 12.43
C ALA A 310 9.94 11.14 13.29
N ARG A 311 8.65 11.03 12.92
CA ARG A 311 7.70 10.11 13.57
C ARG A 311 8.12 8.65 13.45
N TYR A 312 8.69 8.28 12.30
CA TYR A 312 9.16 6.91 12.09
C TYR A 312 10.40 6.60 12.93
N TYR A 313 11.33 7.55 13.06
CA TYR A 313 12.46 7.47 13.98
C TYR A 313 12.00 7.33 15.44
N GLU A 314 11.05 8.15 15.88
CA GLU A 314 10.45 8.07 17.22
C GLU A 314 9.87 6.68 17.48
N TRP A 315 9.13 6.14 16.53
CA TRP A 315 8.57 4.79 16.65
C TRP A 315 9.64 3.71 16.79
N PHE A 316 10.71 3.75 16.01
CA PHE A 316 11.83 2.81 16.15
C PHE A 316 12.53 2.97 17.52
N SER A 317 12.71 4.22 17.98
CA SER A 317 13.42 4.56 19.21
C SER A 317 12.63 4.21 20.48
N THR A 318 11.31 4.19 20.41
CA THR A 318 10.43 3.94 21.56
C THR A 318 9.86 2.53 21.62
N THR A 319 9.89 1.80 20.51
CA THR A 319 9.32 0.45 20.43
C THR A 319 10.30 -0.61 20.98
N PRO A 320 9.94 -1.37 22.04
CA PRO A 320 10.83 -2.32 22.71
C PRO A 320 11.48 -3.36 21.79
N PHE A 321 10.73 -3.84 20.77
CA PHE A 321 11.23 -4.78 19.78
C PHE A 321 12.44 -4.20 19.02
N TRP A 322 12.32 -2.98 18.53
CA TRP A 322 13.38 -2.31 17.76
C TRP A 322 14.54 -1.88 18.63
N ILE A 323 14.27 -1.37 19.85
CA ILE A 323 15.34 -1.04 20.82
C ILE A 323 16.23 -2.24 21.09
N LYS A 324 15.64 -3.45 21.23
CA LYS A 324 16.41 -4.69 21.42
C LYS A 324 17.23 -5.06 20.18
N LYS A 325 16.68 -4.81 18.98
CA LYS A 325 17.33 -5.15 17.70
C LYS A 325 18.43 -4.14 17.30
N LEU A 326 18.39 -2.93 17.88
CA LEU A 326 19.39 -1.86 17.68
C LEU A 326 20.59 -1.95 18.62
N LYS A 327 20.50 -2.72 19.70
CA LYS A 327 21.61 -3.06 20.62
C LYS A 327 22.44 -4.21 20.08
#